data_b43bc4025a829c220b7ceeaf5ec7516c
#
_entry.id   b43bc4025a829c220b7ceeaf5ec7516c
#
_cell.length_a   1.000
_cell.length_b   1.000
_cell.length_c   1.000
_cell.angle_alpha   90.00
_cell.angle_beta   90.00
_cell.angle_gamma   90.00
#
_symmetry.space_group_name_H-M   'P 1'
#
loop_
_entity.id
_entity.type
_entity.pdbx_description
1 polymer ?
#
loop_
_entity_poly.entity_id
_entity_poly.type
_entity_poly.pdbx_seq_one_letter_code
_entity_poly.pdbx_strand_id
1 'polypeptide(L)'
;YLELYTGEVKLFATTKVHYEPLGIYKGKATGALSEGKTFAICNDESNALRALELLQSKGVIENLPVDEEGKLTITGSNWTSLNGVTVTLIAEELLVASMADYDFVCLPCNTALTGNVSGSLQVAKEDDAELVAGKANVLAARVKDYQNDEVYKAKIDALTDALLSKAVSD
;
A
#
# COMPACT_ATOMS: atom_id res chain seq x y z
N TYR A 1 -1.54 -6.95 -5.15
CA TYR A 1 -0.34 -7.79 -5.37
C TYR A 1 -0.68 -9.08 -6.14
N LEU A 2 -1.73 -9.83 -5.76
CA LEU A 2 -2.11 -11.05 -6.50
C LEU A 2 -2.46 -10.76 -7.97
N GLU A 3 -3.04 -9.62 -8.26
CA GLU A 3 -3.36 -9.20 -9.64
C GLU A 3 -2.11 -8.83 -10.44
N LEU A 4 -1.03 -8.42 -9.77
CA LEU A 4 0.27 -8.11 -10.37
C LEU A 4 1.20 -9.33 -10.42
N TYR A 5 0.81 -10.43 -9.78
CA TYR A 5 1.65 -11.62 -9.70
C TYR A 5 1.72 -12.36 -11.04
N THR A 6 2.91 -12.37 -11.63
CA THR A 6 3.20 -12.99 -12.94
C THR A 6 3.99 -14.30 -12.84
N GLY A 7 4.17 -14.84 -11.62
CA GLY A 7 4.92 -16.08 -11.41
C GLY A 7 4.27 -17.31 -12.06
N GLU A 8 5.05 -18.34 -12.30
CA GLU A 8 4.60 -19.60 -12.92
C GLU A 8 3.59 -20.38 -12.06
N VAL A 9 3.60 -20.17 -10.74
CA VAL A 9 2.71 -20.83 -9.80
C VAL A 9 1.41 -20.04 -9.68
N LYS A 10 0.32 -20.57 -10.20
CA LYS A 10 -1.00 -19.94 -10.05
C LYS A 10 -1.44 -19.90 -8.58
N LEU A 11 -1.75 -18.68 -8.11
CA LEU A 11 -2.28 -18.42 -6.76
C LEU A 11 -3.75 -18.01 -6.83
N PHE A 12 -4.48 -18.24 -5.74
CA PHE A 12 -5.82 -17.69 -5.52
C PHE A 12 -5.97 -17.24 -4.06
N ALA A 13 -6.82 -16.25 -3.82
CA ALA A 13 -7.15 -15.80 -2.48
C ALA A 13 -8.23 -16.71 -1.89
N THR A 14 -8.00 -17.24 -0.70
CA THR A 14 -9.00 -18.03 0.04
C THR A 14 -9.89 -17.14 0.89
N THR A 15 -9.30 -16.15 1.57
CA THR A 15 -10.03 -15.15 2.36
C THR A 15 -9.26 -13.85 2.47
N LYS A 16 -9.98 -12.76 2.74
CA LYS A 16 -9.40 -11.48 3.18
C LYS A 16 -9.10 -11.58 4.67
N VAL A 17 -7.93 -11.12 5.09
CA VAL A 17 -7.47 -11.22 6.47
C VAL A 17 -7.64 -9.89 7.19
N HIS A 18 -6.96 -8.85 6.72
CA HIS A 18 -7.06 -7.50 7.28
C HIS A 18 -6.73 -6.46 6.21
N TYR A 19 -7.17 -5.24 6.46
CA TYR A 19 -6.79 -4.08 5.68
C TYR A 19 -5.79 -3.25 6.46
N GLU A 20 -4.72 -2.90 5.78
CA GLU A 20 -3.70 -2.03 6.30
C GLU A 20 -3.67 -0.74 5.48
N PRO A 21 -4.19 0.38 6.04
CA PRO A 21 -4.20 1.64 5.33
C PRO A 21 -2.78 2.20 5.12
N LEU A 22 -2.59 2.88 4.00
CA LEU A 22 -1.45 3.74 3.78
C LEU A 22 -1.80 5.14 4.24
N GLY A 23 -0.88 5.80 4.96
CA GLY A 23 -1.07 7.15 5.47
C GLY A 23 -0.01 8.13 4.97
N ILE A 24 -0.33 9.42 5.01
CA ILE A 24 0.62 10.51 4.81
C ILE A 24 0.98 11.09 6.17
N TYR A 25 2.25 11.11 6.48
CA TYR A 25 2.78 11.58 7.78
C TYR A 25 3.66 12.80 7.58
N LYS A 26 3.60 13.74 8.53
CA LYS A 26 4.52 14.88 8.56
C LYS A 26 5.93 14.40 8.83
N GLY A 27 6.86 14.85 8.01
CA GLY A 27 8.28 14.81 8.27
C GLY A 27 8.75 16.15 8.87
N LYS A 28 9.48 16.94 8.08
CA LYS A 28 9.93 18.30 8.50
C LYS A 28 8.87 19.39 8.34
N ALA A 29 7.72 19.11 7.68
CA ALA A 29 6.68 20.11 7.45
C ALA A 29 6.03 20.58 8.75
N THR A 30 5.87 21.89 8.89
CA THR A 30 5.12 22.52 9.97
C THR A 30 3.71 22.92 9.54
N GLY A 31 3.47 23.07 8.26
CA GLY A 31 2.23 23.53 7.65
C GLY A 31 1.24 22.41 7.27
N ALA A 32 0.27 22.77 6.47
CA ALA A 32 -0.73 21.87 5.89
C ALA A 32 -0.15 21.02 4.75
N LEU A 33 -0.83 19.93 4.41
CA LEU A 33 -0.42 19.03 3.32
C LEU A 33 -0.25 19.78 1.97
N SER A 34 -1.14 20.72 1.68
CA SER A 34 -1.11 21.54 0.47
C SER A 34 0.11 22.50 0.37
N GLU A 35 0.82 22.70 1.48
CA GLU A 35 2.01 23.55 1.53
C GLU A 35 3.31 22.74 1.34
N GLY A 36 3.22 21.39 1.38
CA GLY A 36 4.36 20.51 1.18
C GLY A 36 4.91 20.59 -0.23
N LYS A 37 6.24 20.47 -0.32
CA LYS A 37 6.97 20.50 -1.59
C LYS A 37 7.73 19.21 -1.88
N THR A 38 8.08 18.48 -0.83
CA THR A 38 8.86 17.24 -0.95
C THR A 38 8.14 16.07 -0.26
N PHE A 39 7.88 15.02 -1.03
CA PHE A 39 7.22 13.80 -0.59
C PHE A 39 8.11 12.60 -0.85
N ALA A 40 8.19 11.68 0.11
CA ALA A 40 8.79 10.37 -0.08
C ALA A 40 7.72 9.28 -0.08
N ILE A 41 7.83 8.35 -1.01
CA ILE A 41 6.96 7.18 -1.13
C ILE A 41 7.79 5.92 -1.29
N CYS A 42 7.21 4.75 -1.01
CA CYS A 42 7.87 3.47 -1.23
C CYS A 42 8.22 3.25 -2.71
N ASN A 43 9.30 2.54 -2.99
CA ASN A 43 9.73 2.21 -4.35
C ASN A 43 9.23 0.85 -4.85
N ASP A 44 8.53 0.04 -4.02
CA ASP A 44 7.84 -1.13 -4.53
C ASP A 44 6.56 -0.70 -5.29
N GLU A 45 6.29 -1.37 -6.40
CA GLU A 45 5.24 -0.95 -7.33
C GLU A 45 3.86 -0.88 -6.67
N SER A 46 3.52 -1.84 -5.82
CA SER A 46 2.20 -1.90 -5.18
C SER A 46 1.95 -0.73 -4.24
N ASN A 47 2.87 -0.48 -3.29
CA ASN A 47 2.74 0.61 -2.33
C ASN A 47 3.01 1.98 -2.97
N ALA A 48 3.88 2.06 -3.99
CA ALA A 48 4.09 3.29 -4.75
C ALA A 48 2.80 3.76 -5.45
N LEU A 49 2.10 2.85 -6.15
CA LEU A 49 0.84 3.17 -6.82
C LEU A 49 -0.23 3.61 -5.82
N ARG A 50 -0.36 2.91 -4.68
CA ARG A 50 -1.26 3.32 -3.59
C ARG A 50 -0.95 4.70 -3.06
N ALA A 51 0.34 5.00 -2.87
CA ALA A 51 0.78 6.32 -2.41
C ALA A 51 0.44 7.42 -3.43
N LEU A 52 0.65 7.16 -4.72
CA LEU A 52 0.30 8.10 -5.79
C LEU A 52 -1.21 8.32 -5.87
N GLU A 53 -2.04 7.27 -5.77
CA GLU A 53 -3.50 7.39 -5.70
C GLU A 53 -3.93 8.25 -4.50
N LEU A 54 -3.34 8.02 -3.33
CA LEU A 54 -3.61 8.82 -2.13
C LEU A 54 -3.19 10.29 -2.33
N LEU A 55 -1.99 10.56 -2.87
CA LEU A 55 -1.53 11.91 -3.16
C LEU A 55 -2.43 12.63 -4.17
N GLN A 56 -2.91 11.92 -5.20
CA GLN A 56 -3.87 12.46 -6.15
C GLN A 56 -5.21 12.78 -5.48
N SER A 57 -5.73 11.89 -4.65
CA SER A 57 -7.00 12.13 -3.93
C SER A 57 -6.95 13.34 -3.00
N LYS A 58 -5.74 13.73 -2.57
CA LYS A 58 -5.51 14.91 -1.73
C LYS A 58 -5.02 16.15 -2.52
N GLY A 59 -5.03 16.08 -3.85
CA GLY A 59 -4.69 17.21 -4.72
C GLY A 59 -3.20 17.61 -4.71
N VAL A 60 -2.31 16.66 -4.40
CA VAL A 60 -0.85 16.88 -4.41
C VAL A 60 -0.26 16.66 -5.80
N ILE A 61 -0.78 15.65 -6.50
CA ILE A 61 -0.42 15.33 -7.89
C ILE A 61 -1.68 15.13 -8.73
N GLU A 62 -1.51 15.09 -10.04
CA GLU A 62 -2.55 14.71 -11.00
C GLU A 62 -1.97 13.76 -12.05
N ASN A 63 -2.87 13.14 -12.85
CA ASN A 63 -2.51 12.24 -13.94
C ASN A 63 -1.62 11.09 -13.46
N LEU A 64 -2.24 10.11 -12.78
CA LEU A 64 -1.52 8.90 -12.39
C LEU A 64 -0.85 8.24 -13.60
N PRO A 65 0.36 7.66 -13.40
CA PRO A 65 1.09 7.03 -14.48
C PRO A 65 0.39 5.75 -14.93
N VAL A 66 0.21 5.63 -16.24
CA VAL A 66 -0.33 4.43 -16.88
C VAL A 66 0.58 3.98 -18.02
N ASP A 67 0.59 2.68 -18.29
CA ASP A 67 1.24 2.08 -19.46
C ASP A 67 0.38 2.25 -20.73
N GLU A 68 0.82 1.64 -21.84
CA GLU A 68 0.13 1.70 -23.13
C GLU A 68 -1.25 1.04 -23.10
N GLU A 69 -1.48 0.08 -22.19
CA GLU A 69 -2.76 -0.58 -21.98
C GLU A 69 -3.68 0.18 -20.99
N GLY A 70 -3.21 1.30 -20.44
CA GLY A 70 -3.95 2.09 -19.45
C GLY A 70 -3.89 1.55 -18.01
N LYS A 71 -2.99 0.59 -17.74
CA LYS A 71 -2.76 0.06 -16.41
C LYS A 71 -1.80 0.97 -15.63
N LEU A 72 -2.10 1.20 -14.35
CA LEU A 72 -1.21 1.96 -13.47
C LEU A 72 0.18 1.31 -13.38
N THR A 73 1.23 2.13 -13.52
CA THR A 73 2.63 1.71 -13.43
C THR A 73 3.50 2.85 -12.93
N ILE A 74 4.56 2.54 -12.22
CA ILE A 74 5.57 3.53 -11.79
C ILE A 74 6.76 3.65 -12.76
N THR A 75 6.72 2.91 -13.86
CA THR A 75 7.78 2.96 -14.87
C THR A 75 7.80 4.35 -15.54
N GLY A 76 8.89 5.05 -15.39
CA GLY A 76 9.10 6.33 -16.07
C GLY A 76 8.65 7.59 -15.31
N SER A 77 8.14 7.48 -14.07
CA SER A 77 7.76 8.64 -13.24
C SER A 77 6.95 9.70 -14.00
N ASN A 78 5.88 9.26 -14.65
CA ASN A 78 5.09 10.07 -15.59
C ASN A 78 3.82 10.71 -15.00
N TRP A 79 3.72 10.83 -13.67
CA TRP A 79 2.67 11.64 -13.03
C TRP A 79 2.99 13.13 -13.12
N THR A 80 1.96 13.96 -13.05
CA THR A 80 2.10 15.41 -13.02
C THR A 80 2.07 15.92 -11.59
N SER A 81 3.17 16.55 -11.16
CA SER A 81 3.24 17.22 -9.86
C SER A 81 2.54 18.57 -9.92
N LEU A 82 1.71 18.87 -8.90
CA LEU A 82 1.07 20.17 -8.74
C LEU A 82 1.95 21.11 -7.89
N ASN A 83 1.87 22.41 -8.16
CA ASN A 83 2.51 23.45 -7.35
C ASN A 83 4.01 23.25 -7.06
N GLY A 84 4.73 22.58 -7.98
CA GLY A 84 6.16 22.33 -7.83
C GLY A 84 6.53 21.26 -6.78
N VAL A 85 5.60 20.36 -6.50
CA VAL A 85 5.84 19.20 -5.62
C VAL A 85 6.86 18.26 -6.26
N THR A 86 7.75 17.71 -5.44
CA THR A 86 8.65 16.62 -5.81
C THR A 86 8.26 15.36 -5.05
N VAL A 87 8.06 14.24 -5.76
CA VAL A 87 7.81 12.92 -5.19
C VAL A 87 9.03 12.05 -5.45
N THR A 88 9.62 11.50 -4.39
CA THR A 88 10.81 10.66 -4.44
C THR A 88 10.48 9.24 -4.02
N LEU A 89 10.88 8.25 -4.84
CA LEU A 89 10.74 6.83 -4.51
C LEU A 89 11.98 6.38 -3.73
N ILE A 90 11.77 5.81 -2.53
CA ILE A 90 12.83 5.24 -1.69
C ILE A 90 12.41 3.89 -1.13
N ALA A 91 13.38 3.07 -0.73
CA ALA A 91 13.10 1.76 -0.15
C ALA A 91 12.28 1.88 1.13
N GLU A 92 11.31 0.98 1.36
CA GLU A 92 10.36 1.07 2.47
C GLU A 92 11.07 1.15 3.83
N GLU A 93 12.13 0.36 4.02
CA GLU A 93 12.93 0.34 5.25
C GLU A 93 13.64 1.66 5.58
N LEU A 94 13.78 2.55 4.59
CA LEU A 94 14.42 3.86 4.75
C LEU A 94 13.40 4.98 4.99
N LEU A 95 12.11 4.75 4.71
CA LEU A 95 11.07 5.80 4.77
C LEU A 95 11.00 6.47 6.15
N VAL A 96 10.97 5.69 7.23
CA VAL A 96 10.90 6.25 8.60
C VAL A 96 12.16 7.04 8.94
N ALA A 97 13.34 6.52 8.59
CA ALA A 97 14.61 7.20 8.84
C ALA A 97 14.74 8.52 8.03
N SER A 98 14.11 8.57 6.86
CA SER A 98 14.15 9.73 5.96
C SER A 98 13.12 10.82 6.28
N MET A 99 12.26 10.64 7.29
CA MET A 99 11.18 11.60 7.58
C MET A 99 11.69 13.03 7.77
N ALA A 100 12.86 13.20 8.38
CA ALA A 100 13.44 14.53 8.60
C ALA A 100 13.91 15.23 7.31
N ASP A 101 14.03 14.51 6.20
CA ASP A 101 14.53 15.04 4.92
C ASP A 101 13.41 15.52 4.00
N TYR A 102 12.18 15.05 4.23
CA TYR A 102 11.01 15.37 3.41
C TYR A 102 9.94 16.11 4.21
N ASP A 103 9.12 16.91 3.51
CA ASP A 103 7.99 17.57 4.15
C ASP A 103 6.97 16.53 4.63
N PHE A 104 6.69 15.54 3.79
CA PHE A 104 5.76 14.45 4.07
C PHE A 104 6.31 13.11 3.58
N VAL A 105 5.90 12.03 4.25
CA VAL A 105 6.25 10.66 3.89
C VAL A 105 4.99 9.82 3.86
N CYS A 106 4.80 9.03 2.79
CA CYS A 106 3.73 8.05 2.72
C CYS A 106 4.22 6.73 3.30
N LEU A 107 3.56 6.24 4.34
CA LEU A 107 3.90 5.02 5.07
C LEU A 107 2.71 4.08 5.15
N PRO A 108 2.88 2.77 4.94
CA PRO A 108 1.95 1.79 5.48
C PRO A 108 1.80 1.97 6.99
N CYS A 109 0.59 1.85 7.52
CA CYS A 109 0.36 2.13 8.94
C CYS A 109 1.11 1.17 9.88
N ASN A 110 1.39 -0.08 9.48
CA ASN A 110 2.22 -1.00 10.26
C ASN A 110 3.70 -0.54 10.28
N THR A 111 4.23 -0.03 9.16
CA THR A 111 5.58 0.54 9.08
C THR A 111 5.71 1.77 9.97
N ALA A 112 4.69 2.64 9.99
CA ALA A 112 4.64 3.75 10.92
C ALA A 112 4.60 3.27 12.39
N LEU A 113 3.79 2.25 12.70
CA LEU A 113 3.67 1.67 14.04
C LEU A 113 4.99 1.05 14.51
N THR A 114 5.62 0.20 13.70
CA THR A 114 6.88 -0.46 14.05
C THR A 114 8.05 0.53 14.14
N GLY A 115 7.99 1.59 13.34
CA GLY A 115 8.94 2.72 13.39
C GLY A 115 8.69 3.71 14.52
N ASN A 116 7.68 3.48 15.39
CA ASN A 116 7.26 4.38 16.47
C ASN A 116 6.92 5.81 15.99
N VAL A 117 6.40 5.93 14.76
CA VAL A 117 5.93 7.21 14.23
C VAL A 117 4.64 7.60 14.94
N SER A 118 4.62 8.78 15.55
CA SER A 118 3.43 9.24 16.29
C SER A 118 2.22 9.38 15.35
N GLY A 119 1.07 8.85 15.76
CA GLY A 119 -0.19 9.02 15.05
C GLY A 119 -0.62 10.49 14.89
N SER A 120 -0.13 11.39 15.75
CA SER A 120 -0.37 12.83 15.61
C SER A 120 0.31 13.46 14.39
N LEU A 121 1.27 12.78 13.78
CA LEU A 121 1.92 13.19 12.53
C LEU A 121 1.13 12.79 11.29
N GLN A 122 0.18 11.86 11.40
CA GLN A 122 -0.68 11.46 10.30
C GLN A 122 -1.63 12.59 9.90
N VAL A 123 -1.55 13.04 8.67
CA VAL A 123 -2.38 14.14 8.14
C VAL A 123 -3.44 13.68 7.15
N ALA A 124 -3.25 12.50 6.55
CA ALA A 124 -4.21 11.84 5.69
C ALA A 124 -3.98 10.32 5.70
N LYS A 125 -4.97 9.57 5.27
CA LYS A 125 -4.87 8.12 5.05
C LYS A 125 -5.81 7.70 3.93
N GLU A 126 -5.65 6.50 3.44
CA GLU A 126 -6.63 5.85 2.57
C GLU A 126 -7.94 5.67 3.36
N ASP A 127 -9.00 6.32 2.95
CA ASP A 127 -10.32 6.34 3.61
C ASP A 127 -11.47 6.05 2.64
N ASP A 128 -11.18 5.84 1.36
CA ASP A 128 -12.17 5.46 0.36
C ASP A 128 -12.49 3.97 0.48
N ALA A 129 -13.75 3.65 0.75
CA ALA A 129 -14.20 2.28 0.97
C ALA A 129 -14.03 1.35 -0.25
N GLU A 130 -14.10 1.88 -1.47
CA GLU A 130 -13.88 1.09 -2.70
C GLU A 130 -12.41 0.77 -2.89
N LEU A 131 -11.53 1.75 -2.70
CA LEU A 131 -10.08 1.56 -2.73
C LEU A 131 -9.62 0.58 -1.65
N VAL A 132 -10.18 0.71 -0.44
CA VAL A 132 -9.89 -0.18 0.71
C VAL A 132 -10.28 -1.63 0.40
N ALA A 133 -11.45 -1.86 -0.17
CA ALA A 133 -11.95 -3.22 -0.44
C ALA A 133 -11.05 -4.04 -1.38
N GLY A 134 -10.40 -3.38 -2.33
CA GLY A 134 -9.45 -4.01 -3.26
C GLY A 134 -8.04 -4.26 -2.69
N LYS A 135 -7.70 -3.62 -1.56
CA LYS A 135 -6.33 -3.60 -1.01
C LYS A 135 -6.14 -4.43 0.27
N ALA A 136 -7.17 -5.21 0.66
CA ALA A 136 -7.05 -6.07 1.82
C ALA A 136 -5.97 -7.14 1.62
N ASN A 137 -5.20 -7.42 2.66
CA ASN A 137 -4.33 -8.57 2.72
C ASN A 137 -5.15 -9.86 2.68
N VAL A 138 -4.67 -10.86 1.97
CA VAL A 138 -5.38 -12.11 1.73
C VAL A 138 -4.53 -13.31 2.12
N LEU A 139 -5.17 -14.38 2.56
CA LEU A 139 -4.55 -15.69 2.57
C LEU A 139 -4.56 -16.22 1.14
N ALA A 140 -3.38 -16.43 0.56
CA ALA A 140 -3.24 -16.97 -0.78
C ALA A 140 -2.78 -18.43 -0.74
N ALA A 141 -3.34 -19.27 -1.59
CA ALA A 141 -2.96 -20.67 -1.74
C ALA A 141 -2.60 -20.99 -3.20
N ARG A 142 -1.77 -22.02 -3.38
CA ARG A 142 -1.38 -22.51 -4.71
C ARG A 142 -2.52 -23.35 -5.28
N VAL A 143 -3.03 -22.95 -6.43
CA VAL A 143 -4.18 -23.61 -7.09
C VAL A 143 -3.93 -25.09 -7.27
N LYS A 144 -2.78 -25.48 -7.85
CA LYS A 144 -2.45 -26.88 -8.15
C LYS A 144 -2.45 -27.76 -6.90
N ASP A 145 -1.82 -27.27 -5.81
CA ASP A 145 -1.71 -28.07 -4.59
C ASP A 145 -3.05 -28.16 -3.86
N TYR A 146 -3.81 -27.06 -3.85
CA TYR A 146 -5.15 -27.05 -3.27
C TYR A 146 -6.12 -28.02 -3.97
N GLN A 147 -5.95 -28.22 -5.28
CA GLN A 147 -6.80 -29.11 -6.06
C GLN A 147 -6.37 -30.58 -6.01
N ASN A 148 -5.10 -30.87 -5.78
CA ASN A 148 -4.55 -32.22 -5.95
C ASN A 148 -3.91 -32.83 -4.69
N ASP A 149 -3.84 -32.10 -3.57
CA ASP A 149 -3.29 -32.55 -2.29
C ASP A 149 -4.31 -32.30 -1.18
N GLU A 150 -4.99 -33.36 -0.75
CA GLU A 150 -6.01 -33.30 0.29
C GLU A 150 -5.47 -32.81 1.65
N VAL A 151 -4.19 -33.11 1.97
CA VAL A 151 -3.57 -32.66 3.21
C VAL A 151 -3.30 -31.16 3.14
N TYR A 152 -2.79 -30.67 1.99
CA TYR A 152 -2.58 -29.23 1.78
C TYR A 152 -3.92 -28.48 1.83
N LYS A 153 -4.94 -29.01 1.14
CA LYS A 153 -6.30 -28.44 1.14
C LYS A 153 -6.84 -28.33 2.56
N ALA A 154 -6.80 -29.42 3.33
CA ALA A 154 -7.30 -29.43 4.70
C ALA A 154 -6.60 -28.41 5.62
N LYS A 155 -5.27 -28.20 5.44
CA LYS A 155 -4.52 -27.18 6.19
C LYS A 155 -4.94 -25.75 5.81
N ILE A 156 -5.14 -25.48 4.51
CA ILE A 156 -5.59 -24.18 4.03
C ILE A 156 -7.01 -23.88 4.51
N ASP A 157 -7.92 -24.85 4.43
CA ASP A 157 -9.30 -24.71 4.91
C ASP A 157 -9.33 -24.42 6.42
N ALA A 158 -8.59 -25.21 7.23
CA ALA A 158 -8.49 -25.00 8.67
C ALA A 158 -7.89 -23.63 9.05
N LEU A 159 -6.88 -23.15 8.28
CA LEU A 159 -6.30 -21.82 8.49
C LEU A 159 -7.30 -20.72 8.10
N THR A 160 -8.04 -20.92 7.02
CA THR A 160 -9.09 -19.99 6.58
C THR A 160 -10.17 -19.86 7.65
N ASP A 161 -10.65 -21.00 8.20
CA ASP A 161 -11.66 -21.01 9.26
C ASP A 161 -11.14 -20.34 10.55
N ALA A 162 -9.89 -20.59 10.91
CA ALA A 162 -9.25 -19.96 12.06
C ALA A 162 -9.18 -18.41 11.90
N LEU A 163 -8.78 -17.93 10.72
CA LEU A 163 -8.69 -16.48 10.43
C LEU A 163 -10.06 -15.80 10.41
N LEU A 164 -11.12 -16.52 10.02
CA LEU A 164 -12.50 -16.00 10.02
C LEU A 164 -13.19 -16.17 11.38
N SER A 165 -12.54 -16.81 12.34
CA SER A 165 -13.12 -17.00 13.67
C SER A 165 -13.18 -15.70 14.47
N LYS A 166 -14.17 -15.57 15.37
CA LYS A 166 -14.30 -14.42 16.30
C LYS A 166 -13.04 -14.16 17.12
N ALA A 167 -12.28 -15.21 17.44
CA ALA A 167 -11.06 -15.07 18.24
C ALA A 167 -9.92 -14.32 17.52
N VAL A 168 -10.03 -14.13 16.22
CA VAL A 168 -9.03 -13.42 15.39
C VAL A 168 -9.60 -12.14 14.79
N SER A 169 -10.93 -12.04 14.60
CA SER A 169 -11.59 -10.89 13.96
C SER A 169 -11.94 -9.75 14.92
N ASP A 170 -11.87 -9.96 16.24
CA ASP A 170 -12.07 -8.98 17.30
C ASP A 170 -10.72 -8.41 17.79
#